data_13309f59306a9b6f8f0c56170faf3b2d
#
_entry.id   13309f59306a9b6f8f0c56170faf3b2d
#
_cell.length_a   1.000
_cell.length_b   1.000
_cell.length_c   1.000
_cell.angle_alpha   90.00
_cell.angle_beta   90.00
_cell.angle_gamma   90.00
#
_symmetry.space_group_name_H-M   'P 1'
#
loop_
_entity.id
_entity.type
_entity.pdbx_description
1 polymer ?
#
loop_
_entity_poly.entity_id
_entity_poly.type
_entity_poly.pdbx_seq_one_letter_code
_entity_poly.pdbx_strand_id
1 'polypeptide(L)'
;MGPLKGLKIIEMAGIGPGPFCGMVLADLGAEIIRVDRASAIGTGSKQDASNRGKRSIAVDLKSEKGVEVVLKLVETADAIFEGFRPGVMERLGLGPDICSERNERIVFGRMTGWGQEGPLANAAGHDINYISLTGALAAIGRPGSPPVPPLNLIGDFGGGGMLSLIHISEPTRPLYISYAV
;
A
#
# COMPACT_ATOMS: atom_id res chain seq x y z
N MET A 1 -7.05 -20.39 11.33
CA MET A 1 -5.73 -20.15 10.72
C MET A 1 -5.99 -19.76 9.27
N GLY A 2 -5.44 -18.63 8.81
CA GLY A 2 -5.62 -18.19 7.44
C GLY A 2 -4.58 -18.76 6.48
N PRO A 3 -4.84 -18.66 5.15
CA PRO A 3 -3.94 -19.19 4.11
C PRO A 3 -2.55 -18.51 4.10
N LEU A 4 -2.45 -17.27 4.59
CA LEU A 4 -1.19 -16.51 4.64
C LEU A 4 -0.46 -16.58 5.99
N LYS A 5 -0.81 -17.56 6.84
CA LYS A 5 -0.14 -17.74 8.12
C LYS A 5 1.37 -17.97 7.92
N GLY A 6 2.17 -17.18 8.61
CA GLY A 6 3.64 -17.25 8.56
C GLY A 6 4.27 -16.19 7.67
N LEU A 7 3.50 -15.53 6.80
CA LEU A 7 4.00 -14.37 6.04
C LEU A 7 4.03 -13.14 6.94
N LYS A 8 5.13 -12.41 6.88
CA LYS A 8 5.36 -11.13 7.57
C LYS A 8 5.45 -10.01 6.54
N ILE A 9 4.60 -9.01 6.70
CA ILE A 9 4.45 -7.94 5.71
C ILE A 9 4.55 -6.58 6.40
N ILE A 10 5.31 -5.68 5.81
CA ILE A 10 5.47 -4.31 6.27
C ILE A 10 4.52 -3.42 5.48
N GLU A 11 3.67 -2.67 6.17
CA GLU A 11 2.82 -1.63 5.61
C GLU A 11 3.39 -0.26 5.97
N MET A 12 3.78 0.53 4.97
CA MET A 12 4.05 1.95 5.22
C MET A 12 2.73 2.69 5.35
N ALA A 13 2.53 3.38 6.48
CA ALA A 13 1.26 4.04 6.79
C ALA A 13 0.84 5.03 5.70
N GLY A 14 -0.37 4.91 5.23
CA GLY A 14 -0.97 5.72 4.17
C GLY A 14 -2.47 5.84 4.33
N ILE A 15 -3.17 6.17 3.24
CA ILE A 15 -4.63 6.28 3.16
C ILE A 15 -5.14 5.43 1.99
N GLY A 16 -6.43 5.10 2.00
CA GLY A 16 -7.12 4.43 0.90
C GLY A 16 -6.65 2.99 0.66
N PRO A 17 -6.13 2.68 -0.54
CA PRO A 17 -5.88 1.31 -0.97
C PRO A 17 -4.83 0.56 -0.16
N GLY A 18 -3.77 1.24 0.30
CA GLY A 18 -2.73 0.62 1.12
C GLY A 18 -3.27 0.02 2.42
N PRO A 19 -3.90 0.80 3.31
CA PRO A 19 -4.52 0.28 4.52
C PRO A 19 -5.54 -0.83 4.26
N PHE A 20 -6.30 -0.75 3.17
CA PHE A 20 -7.23 -1.81 2.79
C PHE A 20 -6.50 -3.10 2.40
N CYS A 21 -5.44 -3.01 1.61
CA CYS A 21 -4.58 -4.13 1.27
C CYS A 21 -4.06 -4.83 2.53
N GLY A 22 -3.45 -4.08 3.46
CA GLY A 22 -2.95 -4.63 4.71
C GLY A 22 -4.01 -5.29 5.57
N MET A 23 -5.24 -4.73 5.60
CA MET A 23 -6.37 -5.33 6.29
C MET A 23 -6.77 -6.69 5.69
N VAL A 24 -6.88 -6.78 4.36
CA VAL A 24 -7.23 -8.03 3.67
C VAL A 24 -6.16 -9.10 3.93
N LEU A 25 -4.88 -8.75 3.85
CA LEU A 25 -3.78 -9.66 4.14
C LEU A 25 -3.78 -10.14 5.60
N ALA A 26 -4.09 -9.25 6.56
CA ALA A 26 -4.24 -9.61 7.97
C ALA A 26 -5.42 -10.57 8.19
N ASP A 27 -6.58 -10.31 7.55
CA ASP A 27 -7.75 -11.19 7.61
C ASP A 27 -7.44 -12.58 7.04
N LEU A 28 -6.55 -12.66 6.05
CA LEU A 28 -6.05 -13.92 5.48
C LEU A 28 -4.97 -14.59 6.34
N GLY A 29 -4.54 -13.98 7.43
CA GLY A 29 -3.66 -14.57 8.43
C GLY A 29 -2.20 -14.16 8.37
N ALA A 30 -1.82 -13.20 7.52
CA ALA A 30 -0.48 -12.62 7.52
C ALA A 30 -0.23 -11.76 8.77
N GLU A 31 1.02 -11.69 9.22
CA GLU A 31 1.47 -10.74 10.24
C GLU A 31 1.76 -9.39 9.58
N ILE A 32 0.96 -8.38 9.87
CA ILE A 32 1.14 -7.04 9.33
C ILE A 32 1.79 -6.14 10.38
N ILE A 33 2.92 -5.53 10.03
CA ILE A 33 3.59 -4.51 10.82
C ILE A 33 3.44 -3.18 10.09
N ARG A 34 2.57 -2.31 10.63
CA ARG A 34 2.36 -0.98 10.10
C ARG A 34 3.40 -0.02 10.68
N VAL A 35 4.11 0.68 9.81
CA VAL A 35 5.09 1.72 10.15
C VAL A 35 4.41 3.09 10.05
N ASP A 36 4.13 3.69 11.18
CA ASP A 36 3.56 5.02 11.31
C ASP A 36 4.65 6.09 11.52
N ARG A 37 4.31 7.34 11.21
CA ARG A 37 5.19 8.47 11.54
C ARG A 37 5.20 8.67 13.05
N ALA A 38 6.35 9.04 13.62
CA ALA A 38 6.46 9.35 15.04
C ALA A 38 5.47 10.46 15.48
N SER A 39 5.18 11.42 14.61
CA SER A 39 4.19 12.49 14.85
C SER A 39 2.73 12.02 14.87
N ALA A 40 2.45 10.80 14.44
CA ALA A 40 1.11 10.22 14.42
C ALA A 40 0.75 9.43 15.70
N ILE A 41 1.64 9.39 16.67
CA ILE A 41 1.39 8.71 17.96
C ILE A 41 0.14 9.32 18.62
N GLY A 42 -0.85 8.48 18.92
CA GLY A 42 -2.08 8.88 19.59
C GLY A 42 -3.13 9.56 18.70
N THR A 43 -2.88 9.73 17.40
CA THR A 43 -3.84 10.39 16.48
C THR A 43 -4.76 9.41 15.75
N GLY A 44 -4.50 8.11 15.82
CA GLY A 44 -5.31 7.09 15.15
C GLY A 44 -6.68 6.89 15.80
N SER A 45 -7.70 6.60 14.99
CA SER A 45 -9.02 6.20 15.47
C SER A 45 -9.06 4.71 15.79
N LYS A 46 -9.54 4.37 16.99
CA LYS A 46 -9.82 2.97 17.37
C LYS A 46 -10.97 2.36 16.56
N GLN A 47 -11.75 3.19 15.88
CA GLN A 47 -12.90 2.79 15.07
C GLN A 47 -12.50 2.55 13.60
N ASP A 48 -11.27 2.81 13.21
CA ASP A 48 -10.80 2.57 11.86
C ASP A 48 -10.62 1.07 11.62
N ALA A 49 -11.60 0.49 10.94
CA ALA A 49 -11.63 -0.93 10.62
C ALA A 49 -10.43 -1.39 9.77
N SER A 50 -9.82 -0.48 9.01
CA SER A 50 -8.65 -0.79 8.18
C SER A 50 -7.40 -1.16 8.98
N ASN A 51 -7.39 -0.87 10.29
CA ASN A 51 -6.28 -1.19 11.19
C ASN A 51 -6.43 -2.54 11.92
N ARG A 52 -7.55 -3.26 11.70
CA ARG A 52 -7.76 -4.54 12.37
C ARG A 52 -6.70 -5.57 11.98
N GLY A 53 -6.32 -6.40 12.93
CA GLY A 53 -5.35 -7.47 12.72
C GLY A 53 -3.90 -7.03 12.53
N LYS A 54 -3.61 -5.72 12.62
CA LYS A 54 -2.27 -5.16 12.44
C LYS A 54 -1.60 -4.82 13.77
N ARG A 55 -0.28 -4.93 13.80
CA ARG A 55 0.57 -4.32 14.81
C ARG A 55 1.16 -3.04 14.23
N SER A 56 1.47 -2.05 15.06
CA SER A 56 2.07 -0.80 14.59
C SER A 56 3.32 -0.44 15.36
N ILE A 57 4.21 0.26 14.67
CA ILE A 57 5.38 0.92 15.24
C ILE A 57 5.44 2.35 14.71
N ALA A 58 5.70 3.31 15.58
CA ALA A 58 5.89 4.70 15.19
C ALA A 58 7.39 5.00 15.08
N VAL A 59 7.81 5.49 13.91
CA VAL A 59 9.22 5.69 13.56
C VAL A 59 9.44 7.08 12.97
N ASP A 60 10.52 7.75 13.37
CA ASP A 60 10.99 8.95 12.70
C ASP A 60 11.85 8.58 11.49
N LEU A 61 11.23 8.53 10.33
CA LEU A 61 11.90 8.19 9.07
C LEU A 61 12.83 9.31 8.53
N LYS A 62 12.93 10.45 9.23
CA LYS A 62 13.92 11.49 8.93
C LYS A 62 15.26 11.25 9.62
N SER A 63 15.31 10.35 10.59
CA SER A 63 16.53 9.97 11.28
C SER A 63 17.10 8.68 10.72
N GLU A 64 18.43 8.58 10.61
CA GLU A 64 19.11 7.35 10.18
C GLU A 64 18.75 6.16 11.07
N LYS A 65 18.62 6.38 12.38
CA LYS A 65 18.21 5.34 13.32
C LYS A 65 16.80 4.82 13.05
N GLY A 66 15.89 5.71 12.66
CA GLY A 66 14.53 5.32 12.29
C GLY A 66 14.49 4.51 11.00
N VAL A 67 15.24 4.94 9.99
CA VAL A 67 15.40 4.18 8.73
C VAL A 67 15.97 2.79 9.00
N GLU A 68 17.02 2.69 9.82
CA GLU A 68 17.63 1.40 10.17
C GLU A 68 16.67 0.46 10.92
N VAL A 69 15.75 0.99 11.74
CA VAL A 69 14.69 0.17 12.35
C VAL A 69 13.82 -0.48 11.29
N VAL A 70 13.41 0.25 10.24
CA VAL A 70 12.60 -0.31 9.15
C VAL A 70 13.40 -1.32 8.34
N LEU A 71 14.67 -1.03 8.03
CA LEU A 71 15.54 -1.97 7.31
C LEU A 71 15.75 -3.28 8.08
N LYS A 72 15.85 -3.24 9.41
CA LYS A 72 15.86 -4.47 10.22
C LYS A 72 14.56 -5.26 10.16
N LEU A 73 13.41 -4.59 10.02
CA LEU A 73 12.16 -5.31 9.78
C LEU A 73 12.16 -5.96 8.39
N VAL A 74 12.70 -5.28 7.37
CA VAL A 74 12.83 -5.79 5.99
C VAL A 74 13.66 -7.08 5.94
N GLU A 75 14.73 -7.20 6.73
CA GLU A 75 15.58 -8.40 6.76
C GLU A 75 14.81 -9.70 7.01
N THR A 76 13.68 -9.63 7.69
CA THR A 76 12.87 -10.79 8.08
C THR A 76 11.46 -10.77 7.51
N ALA A 77 11.12 -9.79 6.69
CA ALA A 77 9.82 -9.67 6.07
C ALA A 77 9.77 -10.39 4.71
N ASP A 78 8.60 -10.82 4.30
CA ASP A 78 8.34 -11.39 2.98
C ASP A 78 7.95 -10.31 1.98
N ALA A 79 7.27 -9.26 2.45
CA ALA A 79 6.89 -8.12 1.61
C ALA A 79 6.93 -6.80 2.37
N ILE A 80 7.09 -5.72 1.61
CA ILE A 80 6.84 -4.34 2.04
C ILE A 80 5.99 -3.65 0.99
N PHE A 81 5.02 -2.85 1.40
CA PHE A 81 4.26 -2.03 0.45
C PHE A 81 4.03 -0.61 0.97
N GLU A 82 3.85 0.30 0.02
CA GLU A 82 3.71 1.72 0.29
C GLU A 82 2.74 2.39 -0.70
N GLY A 83 2.19 3.53 -0.34
CA GLY A 83 1.30 4.33 -1.15
C GLY A 83 1.76 5.80 -1.26
N PHE A 84 3.06 6.05 -1.26
CA PHE A 84 3.62 7.39 -1.38
C PHE A 84 3.74 7.81 -2.86
N ARG A 85 4.03 9.08 -3.09
CA ARG A 85 4.38 9.56 -4.43
C ARG A 85 5.73 8.97 -4.87
N PRO A 86 5.95 8.82 -6.18
CA PRO A 86 7.21 8.31 -6.72
C PRO A 86 8.42 9.01 -6.14
N GLY A 87 9.47 8.24 -5.84
CA GLY A 87 10.73 8.73 -5.29
C GLY A 87 10.71 9.07 -3.79
N VAL A 88 9.59 8.93 -3.08
CA VAL A 88 9.55 9.22 -1.63
C VAL A 88 10.32 8.16 -0.85
N MET A 89 10.11 6.88 -1.11
CA MET A 89 10.81 5.81 -0.42
C MET A 89 12.32 5.85 -0.71
N GLU A 90 12.71 6.18 -1.92
CA GLU A 90 14.12 6.35 -2.29
C GLU A 90 14.78 7.49 -1.48
N ARG A 91 14.13 8.63 -1.39
CA ARG A 91 14.63 9.76 -0.57
C ARG A 91 14.72 9.45 0.92
N LEU A 92 13.91 8.53 1.39
CA LEU A 92 13.95 8.05 2.79
C LEU A 92 15.03 6.97 3.00
N GLY A 93 15.74 6.52 1.96
CA GLY A 93 16.67 5.40 2.05
C GLY A 93 15.99 4.04 2.25
N LEU A 94 14.73 3.92 1.83
CA LEU A 94 13.89 2.72 1.93
C LEU A 94 13.36 2.29 0.56
N GLY A 95 14.00 2.74 -0.53
CA GLY A 95 13.63 2.35 -1.89
C GLY A 95 13.83 0.86 -2.15
N PRO A 96 13.27 0.34 -3.25
CA PRO A 96 13.31 -1.09 -3.56
C PRO A 96 14.73 -1.65 -3.64
N ASP A 97 15.69 -0.90 -4.19
CA ASP A 97 17.07 -1.36 -4.31
C ASP A 97 17.70 -1.59 -2.93
N ILE A 98 17.56 -0.63 -2.02
CA ILE A 98 18.08 -0.74 -0.65
C ILE A 98 17.40 -1.87 0.11
N CYS A 99 16.08 -2.00 -0.05
CA CYS A 99 15.34 -3.11 0.59
C CYS A 99 15.79 -4.47 0.05
N SER A 100 16.03 -4.58 -1.26
CA SER A 100 16.53 -5.79 -1.91
C SER A 100 17.97 -6.14 -1.50
N GLU A 101 18.85 -5.16 -1.30
CA GLU A 101 20.18 -5.38 -0.75
C GLU A 101 20.15 -5.98 0.67
N ARG A 102 19.13 -5.61 1.47
CA ARG A 102 18.93 -6.16 2.82
C ARG A 102 18.27 -7.53 2.82
N ASN A 103 17.38 -7.78 1.86
CA ASN A 103 16.65 -9.04 1.73
C ASN A 103 16.33 -9.30 0.26
N GLU A 104 17.10 -10.15 -0.38
CA GLU A 104 16.95 -10.49 -1.81
C GLU A 104 15.58 -11.09 -2.17
N ARG A 105 14.83 -11.58 -1.17
CA ARG A 105 13.52 -12.20 -1.37
C ARG A 105 12.35 -11.25 -1.13
N ILE A 106 12.63 -10.00 -0.76
CA ILE A 106 11.57 -9.05 -0.42
C ILE A 106 10.69 -8.72 -1.64
N VAL A 107 9.39 -8.85 -1.50
CA VAL A 107 8.44 -8.34 -2.50
C VAL A 107 8.15 -6.88 -2.16
N PHE A 108 8.43 -5.97 -3.10
CA PHE A 108 8.21 -4.54 -2.90
C PHE A 108 6.98 -4.07 -3.70
N GLY A 109 5.88 -3.77 -2.99
CA GLY A 109 4.64 -3.29 -3.57
C GLY A 109 4.50 -1.76 -3.55
N ARG A 110 4.16 -1.16 -4.69
CA ARG A 110 3.89 0.28 -4.81
C ARG A 110 2.47 0.51 -5.28
N MET A 111 1.74 1.31 -4.53
CA MET A 111 0.39 1.75 -4.88
C MET A 111 0.39 3.24 -5.17
N THR A 112 0.25 3.61 -6.43
CA THR A 112 0.22 5.00 -6.87
C THR A 112 -0.97 5.24 -7.79
N GLY A 113 -1.46 6.46 -7.83
CA GLY A 113 -2.59 6.82 -8.67
C GLY A 113 -2.30 6.83 -10.17
N TRP A 114 -1.05 7.11 -10.57
CA TRP A 114 -0.69 7.37 -11.96
C TRP A 114 0.55 6.63 -12.44
N GLY A 115 1.00 5.60 -11.71
CA GLY A 115 2.25 4.91 -11.99
C GLY A 115 3.48 5.66 -11.46
N GLN A 116 4.65 5.11 -11.75
CA GLN A 116 5.94 5.68 -11.32
C GLN A 116 6.48 6.72 -12.30
N GLU A 117 6.02 6.71 -13.54
CA GLU A 117 6.49 7.54 -14.65
C GLU A 117 5.33 8.20 -15.38
N GLY A 118 5.63 9.20 -16.20
CA GLY A 118 4.65 9.89 -17.01
C GLY A 118 4.22 11.25 -16.44
N PRO A 119 3.43 12.02 -17.20
CA PRO A 119 3.12 13.42 -16.88
C PRO A 119 2.31 13.60 -15.60
N LEU A 120 1.55 12.60 -15.18
CA LEU A 120 0.72 12.63 -13.98
C LEU A 120 1.37 11.94 -12.77
N ALA A 121 2.52 11.29 -12.89
CA ALA A 121 3.14 10.50 -11.83
C ALA A 121 3.26 11.25 -10.49
N ASN A 122 3.54 12.54 -10.53
CA ASN A 122 3.65 13.40 -9.35
C ASN A 122 2.34 14.12 -8.97
N ALA A 123 1.26 13.92 -9.74
CA ALA A 123 -0.03 14.52 -9.44
C ALA A 123 -0.75 13.74 -8.32
N ALA A 124 -1.60 14.44 -7.57
CA ALA A 124 -2.54 13.77 -6.67
C ALA A 124 -3.64 13.10 -7.50
N GLY A 125 -4.10 11.94 -7.05
CA GLY A 125 -5.24 11.25 -7.61
C GLY A 125 -5.97 10.46 -6.53
N HIS A 126 -7.26 10.29 -6.73
CA HIS A 126 -8.16 9.55 -5.85
C HIS A 126 -9.10 8.68 -6.70
N ASP A 127 -9.82 7.76 -6.10
CA ASP A 127 -10.72 6.81 -6.76
C ASP A 127 -11.49 7.42 -7.94
N ILE A 128 -12.21 8.52 -7.72
CA ILE A 128 -13.02 9.15 -8.76
C ILE A 128 -12.21 9.62 -9.98
N ASN A 129 -10.95 10.01 -9.79
CA ASN A 129 -10.09 10.43 -10.91
C ASN A 129 -9.74 9.22 -11.79
N TYR A 130 -9.41 8.10 -11.18
CA TYR A 130 -9.03 6.87 -11.90
C TYR A 130 -10.22 6.29 -12.64
N ILE A 131 -11.36 6.12 -11.96
CA ILE A 131 -12.57 5.55 -12.58
C ILE A 131 -13.19 6.46 -13.66
N SER A 132 -12.93 7.76 -13.58
CA SER A 132 -13.33 8.69 -14.65
C SER A 132 -12.55 8.46 -15.92
N LEU A 133 -11.23 8.33 -15.82
CA LEU A 133 -10.35 8.13 -16.99
C LEU A 133 -10.50 6.76 -17.63
N THR A 134 -10.75 5.73 -16.84
CA THR A 134 -10.97 4.37 -17.35
C THR A 134 -12.35 4.17 -17.95
N GLY A 135 -13.26 5.14 -17.81
CA GLY A 135 -14.65 5.02 -18.24
C GLY A 135 -15.56 4.23 -17.30
N ALA A 136 -15.03 3.65 -16.22
CA ALA A 136 -15.82 2.89 -15.25
C ALA A 136 -16.92 3.74 -14.62
N LEU A 137 -16.65 5.01 -14.32
CA LEU A 137 -17.64 5.92 -13.77
C LEU A 137 -18.83 6.13 -14.72
N ALA A 138 -18.57 6.23 -16.03
CA ALA A 138 -19.62 6.42 -17.02
C ALA A 138 -20.60 5.23 -17.10
N ALA A 139 -20.15 4.04 -16.72
CA ALA A 139 -21.00 2.84 -16.67
C ALA A 139 -21.88 2.75 -15.40
N ILE A 140 -21.69 3.65 -14.43
CA ILE A 140 -22.39 3.62 -13.15
C ILE A 140 -23.44 4.74 -13.09
N GLY A 141 -24.70 4.36 -13.14
CA GLY A 141 -25.83 5.31 -13.11
C GLY A 141 -27.00 4.82 -13.91
N ARG A 142 -27.99 5.70 -14.08
CA ARG A 142 -29.17 5.43 -14.91
C ARG A 142 -28.99 6.05 -16.29
N PRO A 143 -29.44 5.41 -17.38
CA PRO A 143 -29.42 6.01 -18.71
C PRO A 143 -30.05 7.41 -18.70
N GLY A 144 -29.38 8.37 -19.34
CA GLY A 144 -29.82 9.76 -19.44
C GLY A 144 -29.61 10.63 -18.19
N SER A 145 -28.97 10.08 -17.15
CA SER A 145 -28.61 10.82 -15.94
C SER A 145 -27.07 10.93 -15.79
N PRO A 146 -26.56 11.92 -15.04
CA PRO A 146 -25.13 11.96 -14.70
C PRO A 146 -24.69 10.68 -13.98
N PRO A 147 -23.44 10.23 -14.17
CA PRO A 147 -22.86 9.11 -13.44
C PRO A 147 -22.91 9.31 -11.93
N VAL A 148 -23.03 8.23 -11.17
CA VAL A 148 -23.09 8.24 -9.71
C VAL A 148 -21.78 7.68 -9.17
N PRO A 149 -20.94 8.49 -8.48
CA PRO A 149 -19.71 7.98 -7.87
C PRO A 149 -20.00 6.89 -6.83
N PRO A 150 -19.36 5.71 -6.93
CA PRO A 150 -19.59 4.59 -6.01
C PRO A 150 -18.76 4.69 -4.73
N LEU A 151 -18.61 5.87 -4.15
CA LEU A 151 -17.65 6.18 -3.08
C LEU A 151 -16.22 5.95 -3.60
N ASN A 152 -15.37 5.26 -2.84
CA ASN A 152 -14.00 4.89 -3.23
C ASN A 152 -13.84 3.36 -3.38
N LEU A 153 -14.90 2.68 -3.84
CA LEU A 153 -14.93 1.22 -3.85
C LEU A 153 -14.17 0.59 -5.03
N ILE A 154 -14.07 1.27 -6.16
CA ILE A 154 -13.54 0.68 -7.39
C ILE A 154 -12.05 0.92 -7.52
N GLY A 155 -11.59 2.16 -7.47
CA GLY A 155 -10.17 2.49 -7.58
C GLY A 155 -9.42 2.13 -6.31
N ASP A 156 -9.81 2.69 -5.17
CA ASP A 156 -9.06 2.49 -3.92
C ASP A 156 -9.19 1.06 -3.39
N PHE A 157 -10.40 0.56 -3.17
CA PHE A 157 -10.57 -0.77 -2.57
C PHE A 157 -10.37 -1.88 -3.60
N GLY A 158 -10.79 -1.70 -4.83
CA GLY A 158 -10.49 -2.63 -5.91
C GLY A 158 -8.99 -2.74 -6.15
N GLY A 159 -8.29 -1.62 -6.27
CA GLY A 159 -6.85 -1.57 -6.43
C GLY A 159 -6.09 -2.17 -5.25
N GLY A 160 -6.48 -1.81 -4.00
CA GLY A 160 -5.88 -2.38 -2.80
C GLY A 160 -6.10 -3.89 -2.67
N GLY A 161 -7.29 -4.37 -3.04
CA GLY A 161 -7.60 -5.79 -3.09
C GLY A 161 -6.74 -6.54 -4.11
N MET A 162 -6.57 -5.98 -5.31
CA MET A 162 -5.73 -6.54 -6.36
C MET A 162 -4.25 -6.60 -5.94
N LEU A 163 -3.71 -5.56 -5.31
CA LEU A 163 -2.35 -5.57 -4.79
C LEU A 163 -2.15 -6.72 -3.79
N SER A 164 -3.10 -6.92 -2.87
CA SER A 164 -2.99 -7.97 -1.86
C SER A 164 -3.07 -9.38 -2.45
N LEU A 165 -4.02 -9.62 -3.34
CA LEU A 165 -4.32 -10.96 -3.83
C LEU A 165 -3.35 -11.43 -4.90
N ILE A 166 -2.95 -10.55 -5.84
CA ILE A 166 -2.15 -10.98 -7.00
C ILE A 166 -0.65 -10.89 -6.73
N HIS A 167 -0.22 -9.86 -6.04
CA HIS A 167 1.21 -9.53 -5.97
C HIS A 167 1.90 -9.97 -4.69
N ILE A 168 1.19 -9.92 -3.57
CA ILE A 168 1.78 -10.25 -2.27
C ILE A 168 1.48 -11.68 -1.86
N SER A 169 0.26 -12.18 -2.16
CA SER A 169 -0.14 -13.55 -1.80
C SER A 169 0.45 -14.62 -2.71
N GLU A 170 0.70 -14.28 -3.98
CA GLU A 170 1.21 -15.22 -5.00
C GLU A 170 2.37 -14.59 -5.79
N PRO A 171 3.54 -14.39 -5.19
CA PRO A 171 4.68 -13.80 -5.85
C PRO A 171 5.32 -14.79 -6.85
N THR A 172 4.72 -14.94 -8.02
CA THR A 172 5.25 -15.83 -9.08
C THR A 172 6.24 -15.12 -10.02
N ARG A 173 6.54 -13.84 -9.82
CA ARG A 173 7.43 -13.03 -10.67
C ARG A 173 8.31 -12.07 -9.86
N PRO A 174 9.43 -11.60 -10.44
CA PRO A 174 10.46 -10.87 -9.68
C PRO A 174 9.99 -9.53 -9.14
N LEU A 175 10.24 -9.36 -7.96
CA LEU A 175 10.67 -8.39 -6.97
C LEU A 175 10.14 -6.93 -7.03
N TYR A 176 9.78 -6.36 -8.18
CA TYR A 176 9.28 -4.98 -8.25
C TYR A 176 7.92 -4.92 -8.91
N ILE A 177 6.91 -4.55 -8.14
CA ILE A 177 5.58 -4.39 -8.67
C ILE A 177 5.12 -2.97 -8.40
N SER A 178 4.98 -2.19 -9.47
CA SER A 178 4.37 -0.88 -9.44
C SER A 178 2.96 -0.97 -10.00
N TYR A 179 2.00 -0.51 -9.24
CA TYR A 179 0.61 -0.43 -9.66
C TYR A 179 0.16 1.02 -9.78
N ALA A 180 -0.42 1.36 -10.93
CA ALA A 180 -1.32 2.49 -11.06
C ALA A 180 -2.75 1.99 -10.82
N VAL A 181 -3.49 2.67 -9.97
CA VAL A 181 -4.90 2.37 -9.69
C VAL A 181 -5.77 2.84 -10.83
#